data_81b2140a55133458f7b81554f52b9fa6
#
_entry.id   81b2140a55133458f7b81554f52b9fa6
#
_cell.length_a   1.000
_cell.length_b   1.000
_cell.length_c   1.000
_cell.angle_alpha   90.00
_cell.angle_beta   90.00
_cell.angle_gamma   90.00
#
_symmetry.space_group_name_H-M   'P 1'
#
loop_
_entity.id
_entity.type
_entity.pdbx_description
1 polymer ?
#
loop_
_entity_poly.entity_id
_entity_poly.type
_entity_poly.pdbx_seq_one_letter_code
_entity_poly.pdbx_strand_id
1 'polypeptide(L)'
;MDRVAIESDTNLVTAAVKGDVDAFEQLVRRHQGAARNLAALLAGPADADDIAQEAFLRAYRSLAGFTMGSPFRPWLLRIVVNQASNHRRSRRRREIRNASFISRNPETPVGPADAADSSDDRRRIAKALALLPDNDRQVLAVRYLLDCSERETAHVLGWRIGTVKSRASRAIDKLRTLMVDESEEDRR
;
A
#
# COMPACT_ATOMS: atom_id res chain seq x y z
N MET A 1 14.59 -3.20 16.95
CA MET A 1 13.80 -1.99 17.19
C MET A 1 12.30 -2.25 17.33
N ASP A 2 11.78 -3.42 16.88
CA ASP A 2 10.34 -3.64 16.74
C ASP A 2 9.58 -4.14 17.99
N ARG A 3 10.27 -4.68 18.99
CA ARG A 3 9.61 -5.29 20.16
C ARG A 3 8.90 -4.27 21.07
N VAL A 4 9.51 -3.10 21.24
CA VAL A 4 8.94 -1.99 22.06
C VAL A 4 7.73 -1.35 21.36
N ALA A 5 7.77 -1.22 20.04
CA ALA A 5 6.65 -0.68 19.26
C ALA A 5 5.46 -1.65 19.24
N ILE A 6 5.71 -2.97 19.23
CA ILE A 6 4.65 -4.00 19.26
C ILE A 6 3.93 -4.00 20.61
N GLU A 7 4.66 -3.95 21.74
CA GLU A 7 4.06 -3.87 23.07
C GLU A 7 3.20 -2.61 23.22
N SER A 8 3.66 -1.49 22.71
CA SER A 8 2.95 -0.22 22.71
C SER A 8 1.64 -0.28 21.89
N ASP A 9 1.63 -0.91 20.69
CA ASP A 9 0.42 -1.06 19.89
C ASP A 9 -0.60 -1.99 20.57
N THR A 10 -0.15 -3.06 21.21
CA THR A 10 -1.05 -3.99 21.91
C THR A 10 -1.82 -3.31 23.03
N ASN A 11 -1.16 -2.43 23.79
CA ASN A 11 -1.82 -1.68 24.86
C ASN A 11 -2.83 -0.68 24.29
N LEU A 12 -2.45 0.06 23.25
CA LEU A 12 -3.34 1.01 22.56
C LEU A 12 -4.56 0.32 21.95
N VAL A 13 -4.36 -0.82 21.30
CA VAL A 13 -5.47 -1.62 20.74
C VAL A 13 -6.40 -2.10 21.84
N THR A 14 -5.84 -2.57 22.97
CA THR A 14 -6.65 -3.03 24.10
C THR A 14 -7.52 -1.91 24.68
N ALA A 15 -6.98 -0.70 24.80
CA ALA A 15 -7.74 0.47 25.25
C ALA A 15 -8.79 0.89 24.21
N ALA A 16 -8.40 0.95 22.94
CA ALA A 16 -9.29 1.36 21.85
C ALA A 16 -10.49 0.39 21.67
N VAL A 17 -10.28 -0.92 21.84
CA VAL A 17 -11.39 -1.92 21.84
C VAL A 17 -12.37 -1.68 22.97
N LYS A 18 -11.93 -1.12 24.10
CA LYS A 18 -12.78 -0.73 25.24
C LYS A 18 -13.48 0.63 25.05
N GLY A 19 -13.26 1.29 23.91
CA GLY A 19 -13.89 2.57 23.57
C GLY A 19 -13.01 3.80 23.83
N ASP A 20 -11.73 3.61 24.15
CA ASP A 20 -10.79 4.74 24.30
C ASP A 20 -10.41 5.28 22.90
N VAL A 21 -10.99 6.44 22.57
CA VAL A 21 -10.78 7.13 21.29
C VAL A 21 -9.34 7.67 21.18
N ASP A 22 -8.79 8.17 22.29
CA ASP A 22 -7.45 8.75 22.32
C ASP A 22 -6.38 7.68 22.04
N ALA A 23 -6.60 6.46 22.53
CA ALA A 23 -5.75 5.31 22.23
C ALA A 23 -5.79 4.98 20.72
N PHE A 24 -6.96 5.03 20.09
CA PHE A 24 -7.06 4.82 18.65
C PHE A 24 -6.41 5.96 17.85
N GLU A 25 -6.56 7.21 18.29
CA GLU A 25 -5.90 8.36 17.66
C GLU A 25 -4.36 8.20 17.68
N GLN A 26 -3.79 7.68 18.77
CA GLN A 26 -2.37 7.39 18.84
C GLN A 26 -1.96 6.30 17.82
N LEU A 27 -2.78 5.25 17.61
CA LEU A 27 -2.55 4.26 16.55
C LEU A 27 -2.59 4.90 15.16
N VAL A 28 -3.54 5.82 14.90
CA VAL A 28 -3.61 6.58 13.65
C VAL A 28 -2.32 7.37 13.43
N ARG A 29 -1.92 8.19 14.40
CA ARG A 29 -0.70 9.01 14.31
C ARG A 29 0.55 8.17 14.01
N ARG A 30 0.65 6.97 14.60
CA ARG A 30 1.80 6.06 14.43
C ARG A 30 1.83 5.42 13.04
N HIS A 31 0.68 5.06 12.51
CA HIS A 31 0.59 4.24 11.31
C HIS A 31 0.13 5.01 10.05
N GLN A 32 -0.27 6.29 10.15
CA GLN A 32 -0.79 7.07 9.01
C GLN A 32 0.22 7.18 7.86
N GLY A 33 1.50 7.35 8.16
CA GLY A 33 2.55 7.42 7.14
C GLY A 33 2.65 6.13 6.32
N ALA A 34 2.65 4.97 6.99
CA ALA A 34 2.70 3.67 6.31
C ALA A 34 1.42 3.42 5.49
N ALA A 35 0.26 3.75 6.03
CA ALA A 35 -1.04 3.59 5.36
C ALA A 35 -1.11 4.47 4.09
N ARG A 36 -0.75 5.76 4.21
CA ARG A 36 -0.72 6.71 3.10
C ARG A 36 0.28 6.30 2.01
N ASN A 37 1.49 5.93 2.40
CA ASN A 37 2.52 5.49 1.45
C ASN A 37 2.07 4.24 0.67
N LEU A 38 1.47 3.27 1.36
CA LEU A 38 0.92 2.08 0.69
C LEU A 38 -0.22 2.44 -0.26
N ALA A 39 -1.14 3.30 0.16
CA ALA A 39 -2.24 3.76 -0.68
C ALA A 39 -1.73 4.49 -1.93
N ALA A 40 -0.74 5.38 -1.79
CA ALA A 40 -0.11 6.10 -2.90
C ALA A 40 0.53 5.14 -3.92
N LEU A 41 1.25 4.12 -3.44
CA LEU A 41 1.88 3.11 -4.31
C LEU A 41 0.86 2.24 -5.05
N LEU A 42 -0.28 1.96 -4.43
CA LEU A 42 -1.28 1.05 -5.00
C LEU A 42 -2.31 1.75 -5.86
N ALA A 43 -2.69 2.98 -5.55
CA ALA A 43 -3.79 3.68 -6.22
C ALA A 43 -3.39 5.05 -6.82
N GLY A 44 -2.21 5.55 -6.48
CA GLY A 44 -1.71 6.85 -6.89
C GLY A 44 -1.79 7.89 -5.76
N PRO A 45 -0.96 8.95 -5.83
CA PRO A 45 -0.86 9.95 -4.77
C PRO A 45 -2.14 10.78 -4.58
N ALA A 46 -2.89 11.02 -5.66
CA ALA A 46 -4.12 11.81 -5.61
C ALA A 46 -5.21 11.18 -4.72
N ASP A 47 -5.26 9.85 -4.68
CA ASP A 47 -6.28 9.08 -3.94
C ASP A 47 -5.76 8.57 -2.58
N ALA A 48 -4.48 8.83 -2.26
CA ALA A 48 -3.79 8.21 -1.14
C ALA A 48 -4.38 8.59 0.22
N ASP A 49 -4.69 9.87 0.41
CA ASP A 49 -5.21 10.39 1.67
C ASP A 49 -6.63 9.88 1.93
N ASP A 50 -7.49 9.89 0.92
CA ASP A 50 -8.86 9.38 1.01
C ASP A 50 -8.89 7.88 1.32
N ILE A 51 -8.03 7.09 0.65
CA ILE A 51 -7.91 5.66 0.89
C ILE A 51 -7.39 5.37 2.30
N ALA A 52 -6.39 6.10 2.77
CA ALA A 52 -5.83 5.92 4.10
C ALA A 52 -6.88 6.29 5.18
N GLN A 53 -7.59 7.39 5.01
CA GLN A 53 -8.65 7.82 5.91
C GLN A 53 -9.77 6.77 5.99
N GLU A 54 -10.28 6.31 4.84
CA GLU A 54 -11.33 5.27 4.80
C GLU A 54 -10.83 3.96 5.42
N ALA A 55 -9.53 3.62 5.25
CA ALA A 55 -8.94 2.45 5.89
C ALA A 55 -8.94 2.57 7.42
N PHE A 56 -8.61 3.73 7.99
CA PHE A 56 -8.70 3.96 9.43
C PHE A 56 -10.12 3.95 9.95
N LEU A 57 -11.07 4.53 9.23
CA LEU A 57 -12.49 4.46 9.59
C LEU A 57 -13.00 3.01 9.62
N ARG A 58 -12.60 2.20 8.65
CA ARG A 58 -12.91 0.76 8.64
C ARG A 58 -12.20 0.01 9.75
N ALA A 59 -10.93 0.33 10.01
CA ALA A 59 -10.19 -0.24 11.13
C ALA A 59 -10.91 0.02 12.45
N TYR A 60 -11.32 1.25 12.71
CA TYR A 60 -12.07 1.62 13.92
C TYR A 60 -13.37 0.83 14.05
N ARG A 61 -14.19 0.77 12.99
CA ARG A 61 -15.46 0.05 12.98
C ARG A 61 -15.30 -1.46 13.15
N SER A 62 -14.18 -2.03 12.70
CA SER A 62 -13.90 -3.47 12.78
C SER A 62 -13.02 -3.86 13.97
N LEU A 63 -12.67 -2.90 14.83
CA LEU A 63 -11.73 -3.10 15.93
C LEU A 63 -12.25 -4.13 16.96
N ALA A 64 -13.56 -4.20 17.16
CA ALA A 64 -14.19 -5.21 18.03
C ALA A 64 -13.94 -6.65 17.57
N GLY A 65 -13.70 -6.86 16.26
CA GLY A 65 -13.34 -8.16 15.69
C GLY A 65 -11.83 -8.39 15.57
N PHE A 66 -11.00 -7.50 16.09
CA PHE A 66 -9.56 -7.65 16.06
C PHE A 66 -9.11 -8.80 16.99
N THR A 67 -8.29 -9.71 16.46
CA THR A 67 -7.74 -10.80 17.27
C THR A 67 -6.65 -10.27 18.19
N MET A 68 -6.95 -10.19 19.47
CA MET A 68 -5.99 -9.72 20.48
C MET A 68 -4.69 -10.51 20.43
N GLY A 69 -3.56 -9.81 20.57
CA GLY A 69 -2.22 -10.41 20.46
C GLY A 69 -1.69 -10.52 19.01
N SER A 70 -2.51 -10.27 18.00
CA SER A 70 -2.03 -10.12 16.62
C SER A 70 -1.36 -8.76 16.44
N PRO A 71 -0.37 -8.61 15.53
CA PRO A 71 0.23 -7.33 15.24
C PRO A 71 -0.75 -6.40 14.51
N PHE A 72 -0.97 -5.20 15.06
CA PHE A 72 -1.91 -4.21 14.54
C PHE A 72 -1.53 -3.72 13.13
N ARG A 73 -0.25 -3.41 12.90
CA ARG A 73 0.24 -2.86 11.64
C ARG A 73 -0.09 -3.74 10.43
N PRO A 74 0.22 -5.05 10.36
CA PRO A 74 -0.17 -5.92 9.26
C PRO A 74 -1.69 -6.02 9.06
N TRP A 75 -2.47 -6.01 10.13
CA TRP A 75 -3.92 -6.03 10.04
C TRP A 75 -4.47 -4.74 9.39
N LEU A 76 -3.97 -3.56 9.81
CA LEU A 76 -4.31 -2.28 9.20
C LEU A 76 -3.90 -2.24 7.71
N LEU A 77 -2.66 -2.65 7.39
CA LEU A 77 -2.16 -2.65 6.01
C LEU A 77 -3.02 -3.54 5.09
N ARG A 78 -3.57 -4.65 5.59
CA ARG A 78 -4.54 -5.47 4.86
C ARG A 78 -5.80 -4.68 4.50
N ILE A 79 -6.30 -3.86 5.42
CA ILE A 79 -7.46 -2.99 5.16
C ILE A 79 -7.10 -1.97 4.08
N VAL A 80 -5.91 -1.35 4.14
CA VAL A 80 -5.43 -0.40 3.12
C VAL A 80 -5.34 -1.04 1.74
N VAL A 81 -4.74 -2.25 1.62
CA VAL A 81 -4.66 -3.00 0.35
C VAL A 81 -6.05 -3.25 -0.23
N ASN A 82 -7.00 -3.67 0.60
CA ASN A 82 -8.36 -3.92 0.17
C ASN A 82 -9.07 -2.64 -0.32
N GLN A 83 -8.88 -1.52 0.40
CA GLN A 83 -9.44 -0.23 0.00
C GLN A 83 -8.84 0.27 -1.31
N ALA A 84 -7.52 0.26 -1.46
CA ALA A 84 -6.83 0.63 -2.69
C ALA A 84 -7.30 -0.23 -3.88
N SER A 85 -7.44 -1.54 -3.68
CA SER A 85 -7.93 -2.47 -4.71
C SER A 85 -9.37 -2.16 -5.13
N ASN A 86 -10.26 -1.87 -4.17
CA ASN A 86 -11.65 -1.51 -4.44
C ASN A 86 -11.75 -0.17 -5.18
N HIS A 87 -10.94 0.83 -4.76
CA HIS A 87 -10.87 2.13 -5.40
C HIS A 87 -10.46 2.01 -6.87
N ARG A 88 -9.39 1.28 -7.17
CA ARG A 88 -8.92 1.03 -8.54
C ARG A 88 -9.95 0.30 -9.40
N ARG A 89 -10.62 -0.72 -8.87
CA ARG A 89 -11.70 -1.42 -9.58
C ARG A 89 -12.87 -0.48 -9.90
N SER A 90 -13.21 0.39 -8.97
CA SER A 90 -14.28 1.39 -9.13
C SER A 90 -13.91 2.43 -10.18
N ARG A 91 -12.66 2.95 -10.14
CA ARG A 91 -12.12 3.89 -11.12
C ARG A 91 -12.11 3.27 -12.51
N ARG A 92 -11.57 2.07 -12.69
CA ARG A 92 -11.56 1.36 -13.98
C ARG A 92 -12.98 1.15 -14.54
N ARG A 93 -13.95 0.79 -13.70
CA ARG A 93 -15.35 0.66 -14.12
C ARG A 93 -15.95 1.98 -14.59
N ARG A 94 -15.59 3.11 -13.94
CA ARG A 94 -16.00 4.45 -14.36
C ARG A 94 -15.35 4.83 -15.68
N GLU A 95 -14.06 4.57 -15.85
CA GLU A 95 -13.31 4.83 -17.08
C GLU A 95 -13.90 4.05 -18.27
N ILE A 96 -14.19 2.76 -18.11
CA ILE A 96 -14.83 1.94 -19.15
C ILE A 96 -16.21 2.49 -19.55
N ARG A 97 -17.02 2.90 -18.58
CA ARG A 97 -18.34 3.51 -18.87
C ARG A 97 -18.21 4.86 -19.57
N ASN A 98 -17.22 5.66 -19.19
CA ASN A 98 -16.97 6.97 -19.77
C ASN A 98 -16.21 6.90 -21.10
N ALA A 99 -15.43 5.84 -21.35
CA ALA A 99 -14.74 5.60 -22.64
C ALA A 99 -15.72 5.37 -23.80
N SER A 100 -16.98 5.06 -23.51
CA SER A 100 -18.05 5.10 -24.51
C SER A 100 -18.33 6.53 -25.01
N PHE A 101 -17.78 7.56 -24.38
CA PHE A 101 -18.04 8.95 -24.71
C PHE A 101 -16.81 9.81 -25.06
N ILE A 102 -15.60 9.51 -24.59
CA ILE A 102 -14.39 10.33 -24.89
C ILE A 102 -13.12 9.49 -24.73
N SER A 103 -12.32 9.42 -25.81
CA SER A 103 -10.93 8.98 -25.77
C SER A 103 -10.11 9.92 -24.87
N ARG A 104 -9.57 9.43 -23.76
CA ARG A 104 -8.64 10.18 -22.92
C ARG A 104 -7.47 9.31 -22.46
N ASN A 105 -6.30 9.87 -22.70
CA ASN A 105 -4.96 9.47 -22.29
C ASN A 105 -4.92 9.08 -20.80
N PRO A 106 -4.29 7.97 -20.40
CA PRO A 106 -4.09 7.65 -18.99
C PRO A 106 -3.03 8.59 -18.41
N GLU A 107 -3.44 9.49 -17.52
CA GLU A 107 -2.50 10.25 -16.70
C GLU A 107 -1.76 9.30 -15.74
N THR A 108 -0.46 9.22 -15.90
CA THR A 108 0.44 8.47 -15.03
C THR A 108 0.54 9.18 -13.68
N PRO A 109 0.20 8.55 -12.56
CA PRO A 109 0.33 9.20 -11.25
C PRO A 109 1.81 9.38 -10.89
N VAL A 110 2.24 10.62 -10.76
CA VAL A 110 3.56 10.99 -10.25
C VAL A 110 3.55 10.87 -8.72
N GLY A 111 4.50 10.14 -8.16
CA GLY A 111 4.69 10.01 -6.70
C GLY A 111 5.14 11.32 -6.02
N PRO A 112 5.18 11.38 -4.67
CA PRO A 112 5.42 12.60 -3.93
C PRO A 112 6.80 13.20 -4.24
N ALA A 113 6.80 14.50 -4.55
CA ALA A 113 7.99 15.30 -4.68
C ALA A 113 8.47 15.69 -3.28
N ASP A 114 9.63 15.17 -2.86
CA ASP A 114 10.48 15.86 -1.88
C ASP A 114 11.90 15.26 -1.93
N ALA A 115 12.86 16.17 -2.14
CA ALA A 115 14.33 16.02 -2.16
C ALA A 115 14.99 15.86 -3.55
N ALA A 116 15.78 16.86 -3.89
CA ALA A 116 16.23 17.18 -5.25
C ALA A 116 17.30 16.27 -5.90
N ASP A 117 17.86 15.28 -5.23
CA ASP A 117 18.91 14.41 -5.80
C ASP A 117 18.55 12.91 -5.83
N SER A 118 17.57 12.50 -5.04
CA SER A 118 16.99 11.15 -5.09
C SER A 118 15.63 11.10 -5.83
N SER A 119 15.22 12.21 -6.43
CA SER A 119 13.88 12.38 -7.00
C SER A 119 13.69 11.61 -8.30
N ASP A 120 14.73 11.51 -9.10
CA ASP A 120 14.65 10.94 -10.45
C ASP A 120 14.58 9.41 -10.38
N ASP A 121 15.44 8.78 -9.58
CA ASP A 121 15.40 7.33 -9.35
C ASP A 121 14.10 6.90 -8.65
N ARG A 122 13.61 7.68 -7.69
CA ARG A 122 12.32 7.42 -7.04
C ARG A 122 11.15 7.55 -8.02
N ARG A 123 11.17 8.55 -8.91
CA ARG A 123 10.16 8.71 -9.96
C ARG A 123 10.19 7.56 -10.95
N ARG A 124 11.38 7.12 -11.38
CA ARG A 124 11.55 5.97 -12.27
C ARG A 124 11.02 4.70 -11.63
N ILE A 125 11.38 4.41 -10.38
CA ILE A 125 10.86 3.27 -9.65
C ILE A 125 9.33 3.35 -9.52
N ALA A 126 8.77 4.51 -9.20
CA ALA A 126 7.32 4.68 -9.06
C ALA A 126 6.59 4.46 -10.39
N LYS A 127 7.13 4.94 -11.50
CA LYS A 127 6.60 4.68 -12.85
C LYS A 127 6.65 3.19 -13.19
N ALA A 128 7.80 2.55 -13.02
CA ALA A 128 7.97 1.12 -13.29
C ALA A 128 7.04 0.26 -12.42
N LEU A 129 6.88 0.61 -11.14
CA LEU A 129 5.89 -0.03 -10.25
C LEU A 129 4.46 0.16 -10.76
N ALA A 130 4.12 1.33 -11.30
CA ALA A 130 2.77 1.60 -11.83
C ALA A 130 2.43 0.73 -13.05
N LEU A 131 3.42 0.31 -13.82
CA LEU A 131 3.26 -0.58 -14.98
C LEU A 131 3.09 -2.06 -14.60
N LEU A 132 3.49 -2.45 -13.37
CA LEU A 132 3.33 -3.82 -12.92
C LEU A 132 1.85 -4.22 -12.75
N PRO A 133 1.53 -5.51 -12.98
CA PRO A 133 0.24 -6.07 -12.58
C PRO A 133 -0.03 -5.84 -11.09
N ASP A 134 -1.30 -5.66 -10.71
CA ASP A 134 -1.71 -5.29 -9.35
C ASP A 134 -1.11 -6.17 -8.26
N ASN A 135 -1.17 -7.48 -8.43
CA ASN A 135 -0.64 -8.42 -7.45
C ASN A 135 0.89 -8.34 -7.32
N ASP A 136 1.61 -8.08 -8.42
CA ASP A 136 3.07 -7.96 -8.42
C ASP A 136 3.48 -6.65 -7.75
N ARG A 137 2.75 -5.55 -8.01
CA ARG A 137 2.93 -4.27 -7.30
C ARG A 137 2.65 -4.38 -5.81
N GLN A 138 1.56 -5.06 -5.41
CA GLN A 138 1.18 -5.25 -4.02
C GLN A 138 2.27 -5.98 -3.23
N VAL A 139 2.80 -7.08 -3.78
CA VAL A 139 3.83 -7.86 -3.07
C VAL A 139 5.12 -7.06 -2.91
N LEU A 140 5.53 -6.28 -3.93
CA LEU A 140 6.73 -5.44 -3.82
C LEU A 140 6.52 -4.30 -2.83
N ALA A 141 5.38 -3.63 -2.87
CA ALA A 141 5.05 -2.54 -1.95
C ALA A 141 5.07 -3.02 -0.49
N VAL A 142 4.38 -4.11 -0.18
CA VAL A 142 4.28 -4.62 1.19
C VAL A 142 5.60 -5.21 1.67
N ARG A 143 6.27 -6.01 0.83
CA ARG A 143 7.48 -6.75 1.22
C ARG A 143 8.71 -5.86 1.34
N TYR A 144 8.92 -4.94 0.40
CA TYR A 144 10.17 -4.19 0.27
C TYR A 144 10.05 -2.71 0.62
N LEU A 145 8.93 -2.05 0.33
CA LEU A 145 8.77 -0.63 0.63
C LEU A 145 8.21 -0.38 2.03
N LEU A 146 7.48 -1.34 2.59
CA LEU A 146 7.00 -1.30 3.98
C LEU A 146 7.77 -2.24 4.91
N ASP A 147 8.80 -2.91 4.40
CA ASP A 147 9.69 -3.80 5.15
C ASP A 147 8.94 -4.85 5.98
N CYS A 148 7.87 -5.41 5.41
CA CYS A 148 7.15 -6.51 6.04
C CYS A 148 7.89 -7.84 5.80
N SER A 149 7.95 -8.70 6.81
CA SER A 149 8.42 -10.09 6.66
C SER A 149 7.52 -10.86 5.67
N GLU A 150 7.98 -12.00 5.17
CA GLU A 150 7.16 -12.86 4.30
C GLU A 150 5.85 -13.31 4.96
N ARG A 151 5.89 -13.57 6.27
CA ARG A 151 4.70 -13.95 7.06
C ARG A 151 3.72 -12.79 7.18
N GLU A 152 4.19 -11.60 7.46
CA GLU A 152 3.36 -10.39 7.52
C GLU A 152 2.79 -10.06 6.13
N THR A 153 3.61 -10.13 5.08
CA THR A 153 3.16 -9.95 3.70
C THR A 153 2.07 -10.94 3.32
N ALA A 154 2.23 -12.21 3.70
CA ALA A 154 1.21 -13.25 3.49
C ALA A 154 -0.09 -12.90 4.22
N HIS A 155 0.00 -12.40 5.46
CA HIS A 155 -1.16 -11.97 6.22
C HIS A 155 -1.84 -10.74 5.57
N VAL A 156 -1.06 -9.71 5.21
CA VAL A 156 -1.55 -8.48 4.57
C VAL A 156 -2.28 -8.79 3.25
N LEU A 157 -1.68 -9.61 2.39
CA LEU A 157 -2.23 -9.91 1.08
C LEU A 157 -3.26 -11.05 1.09
N GLY A 158 -3.38 -11.80 2.18
CA GLY A 158 -4.24 -12.98 2.27
C GLY A 158 -3.73 -14.15 1.43
N TRP A 159 -2.40 -14.27 1.25
CA TRP A 159 -1.77 -15.28 0.42
C TRP A 159 -1.02 -16.33 1.27
N ARG A 160 -0.68 -17.47 0.65
CA ARG A 160 0.24 -18.42 1.25
C ARG A 160 1.68 -17.88 1.17
N ILE A 161 2.51 -18.19 2.17
CA ILE A 161 3.93 -17.74 2.22
C ILE A 161 4.70 -18.15 0.94
N GLY A 162 4.50 -19.37 0.45
CA GLY A 162 5.11 -19.82 -0.81
C GLY A 162 4.69 -18.99 -2.02
N THR A 163 3.44 -18.51 -2.05
CA THR A 163 2.95 -17.59 -3.09
C THR A 163 3.64 -16.23 -2.99
N VAL A 164 3.85 -15.71 -1.78
CA VAL A 164 4.59 -14.46 -1.55
C VAL A 164 6.01 -14.58 -2.11
N LYS A 165 6.76 -15.64 -1.75
CA LYS A 165 8.13 -15.87 -2.23
C LYS A 165 8.21 -15.90 -3.75
N SER A 166 7.43 -16.79 -4.38
CA SER A 166 7.49 -17.00 -5.82
C SER A 166 7.03 -15.78 -6.61
N ARG A 167 6.03 -15.04 -6.09
CA ARG A 167 5.52 -13.85 -6.75
C ARG A 167 6.46 -12.66 -6.56
N ALA A 168 7.04 -12.48 -5.38
CA ALA A 168 8.02 -11.43 -5.12
C ALA A 168 9.24 -11.55 -6.04
N SER A 169 9.80 -12.77 -6.20
CA SER A 169 10.91 -13.01 -7.12
C SER A 169 10.54 -12.60 -8.55
N ARG A 170 9.42 -13.12 -9.08
CA ARG A 170 8.98 -12.79 -10.45
C ARG A 170 8.65 -11.31 -10.63
N ALA A 171 8.12 -10.66 -9.61
CA ALA A 171 7.81 -9.23 -9.66
C ALA A 171 9.08 -8.37 -9.70
N ILE A 172 10.14 -8.77 -8.98
CA ILE A 172 11.45 -8.12 -9.06
C ILE A 172 12.03 -8.23 -10.46
N ASP A 173 11.96 -9.43 -11.07
CA ASP A 173 12.51 -9.64 -12.43
C ASP A 173 11.77 -8.76 -13.44
N LYS A 174 10.44 -8.68 -13.37
CA LYS A 174 9.64 -7.78 -14.20
C LYS A 174 9.99 -6.30 -13.98
N LEU A 175 10.17 -5.90 -12.71
CA LEU A 175 10.54 -4.52 -12.39
C LEU A 175 11.89 -4.16 -12.99
N ARG A 176 12.88 -5.06 -12.92
CA ARG A 176 14.20 -4.88 -13.55
C ARG A 176 14.08 -4.67 -15.06
N THR A 177 13.31 -5.50 -15.74
CA THR A 177 13.08 -5.36 -17.19
C THR A 177 12.50 -3.98 -17.51
N LEU A 178 11.45 -3.56 -16.82
CA LEU A 178 10.83 -2.25 -17.04
C LEU A 178 11.79 -1.07 -16.79
N MET A 179 12.69 -1.19 -15.80
CA MET A 179 13.67 -0.14 -15.51
C MET A 179 14.81 -0.08 -16.55
N VAL A 180 15.16 -1.19 -17.21
CA VAL A 180 16.15 -1.21 -18.29
C VAL A 180 15.56 -0.58 -19.54
N ASP A 181 14.34 -0.93 -19.92
CA ASP A 181 13.65 -0.40 -21.09
C ASP A 181 13.50 1.13 -21.02
N GLU A 182 13.10 1.69 -19.83
CA GLU A 182 13.07 3.15 -19.64
C GLU A 182 14.45 3.81 -19.82
N SER A 183 15.53 3.14 -19.39
CA SER A 183 16.87 3.69 -19.50
C SER A 183 17.38 3.76 -20.94
N GLU A 184 16.87 2.93 -21.83
CA GLU A 184 17.21 2.93 -23.26
C GLU A 184 16.37 3.95 -24.04
N GLU A 185 15.14 4.23 -23.62
CA GLU A 185 14.29 5.26 -24.22
C GLU A 185 14.79 6.69 -23.90
N ASP A 186 15.26 6.94 -22.68
CA ASP A 186 15.81 8.25 -22.27
C ASP A 186 17.17 8.57 -22.93
N ARG A 187 17.85 7.59 -23.56
CA ARG A 187 19.13 7.78 -24.25
C ARG A 187 19.00 7.99 -25.75
N ARG A 188 17.79 7.94 -26.31
CA ARG A 188 17.51 8.16 -27.75
C ARG A 188 16.95 9.55 -28.02
#